data_014bf2a0b05b85ab9ee325fafa5bf4b7
#
_entry.id   014bf2a0b05b85ab9ee325fafa5bf4b7
#
_cell.length_a   1.000
_cell.length_b   1.000
_cell.length_c   1.000
_cell.angle_alpha   90.00
_cell.angle_beta   90.00
_cell.angle_gamma   90.00
#
_symmetry.space_group_name_H-M   'P 1'
#
loop_
_entity.id
_entity.type
_entity.pdbx_description
1 polymer ?
#
loop_
_entity_poly.entity_id
_entity_poly.type
_entity_poly.pdbx_seq_one_letter_code
_entity_poly.pdbx_strand_id
1 'polypeptide(L)'
;MSLQEPSKKMSKSDENPNASIYLMDDPDTIMRKCKRAVTDSEAQVLYRDTQPGIKNLIDIYSACTGKKAEEVEKEFDGKGYGDFKMAVGEAVVSVLKPLQDEVARLEKDKAYIDGIIKENAEKAGYFANKTLRKVHKKIGFPERIR
;
A
#
# COMPACT_ATOMS: atom_id res chain seq x y z
N MET A 1 -3.54 3.10 9.30
CA MET A 1 -3.15 2.33 10.50
C MET A 1 -3.71 0.91 10.38
N SER A 2 -3.40 -0.01 11.32
CA SER A 2 -3.95 -1.38 11.31
C SER A 2 -5.48 -1.38 11.37
N LEU A 3 -6.13 -2.29 10.65
CA LEU A 3 -7.59 -2.44 10.67
C LEU A 3 -8.09 -3.09 11.97
N GLN A 4 -7.22 -3.80 12.70
CA GLN A 4 -7.56 -4.51 13.93
C GLN A 4 -7.10 -3.76 15.18
N GLU A 5 -6.06 -2.96 15.06
CA GLU A 5 -5.52 -2.15 16.15
C GLU A 5 -5.14 -0.76 15.60
N PRO A 6 -6.11 0.18 15.50
CA PRO A 6 -5.91 1.48 14.83
C PRO A 6 -4.83 2.37 15.43
N SER A 7 -4.37 2.07 16.64
CA SER A 7 -3.22 2.74 17.30
C SER A 7 -1.87 2.30 16.72
N LYS A 8 -1.81 1.15 16.04
CA LYS A 8 -0.60 0.60 15.44
C LYS A 8 -0.58 0.79 13.93
N LYS A 9 0.62 0.94 13.37
CA LYS A 9 0.83 0.94 11.92
C LYS A 9 0.60 -0.46 11.36
N MET A 10 0.01 -0.57 10.15
CA MET A 10 -0.03 -1.82 9.39
C MET A 10 1.37 -2.42 9.26
N SER A 11 1.49 -3.72 9.49
CA SER A 11 2.75 -4.47 9.35
C SER A 11 2.52 -5.74 8.55
N LYS A 12 3.42 -6.01 7.59
CA LYS A 12 3.41 -7.26 6.82
C LYS A 12 3.78 -8.50 7.66
N SER A 13 4.37 -8.28 8.84
CA SER A 13 4.73 -9.33 9.81
C SER A 13 3.73 -9.43 10.96
N ASP A 14 2.55 -8.82 10.86
CA ASP A 14 1.48 -8.98 11.84
C ASP A 14 0.94 -10.41 11.78
N GLU A 15 0.77 -11.06 12.93
CA GLU A 15 0.23 -12.42 13.02
C GLU A 15 -1.25 -12.48 12.59
N ASN A 16 -1.98 -11.36 12.72
CA ASN A 16 -3.37 -11.28 12.29
C ASN A 16 -3.46 -10.86 10.82
N PRO A 17 -3.83 -11.77 9.90
CA PRO A 17 -3.91 -11.47 8.48
C PRO A 17 -4.97 -10.41 8.11
N ASN A 18 -5.89 -10.09 9.04
CA ASN A 18 -6.90 -9.05 8.84
C ASN A 18 -6.41 -7.65 9.27
N ALA A 19 -5.22 -7.54 9.86
CA ALA A 19 -4.69 -6.27 10.34
C ALA A 19 -4.24 -5.35 9.21
N SER A 20 -3.85 -5.91 8.06
CA SER A 20 -3.27 -5.17 6.94
C SER A 20 -3.91 -5.53 5.60
N ILE A 21 -4.07 -4.54 4.72
CA ILE A 21 -4.42 -4.76 3.32
C ILE A 21 -3.11 -4.86 2.54
N TYR A 22 -2.94 -5.94 1.78
CA TYR A 22 -1.80 -6.13 0.89
C TYR A 22 -2.16 -5.71 -0.54
N LEU A 23 -1.17 -5.24 -1.29
CA LEU A 23 -1.39 -4.79 -2.68
C LEU A 23 -1.95 -5.88 -3.60
N MET A 24 -1.64 -7.14 -3.30
CA MET A 24 -2.07 -8.31 -4.09
C MET A 24 -3.24 -9.07 -3.44
N ASP A 25 -3.89 -8.51 -2.41
CA ASP A 25 -5.14 -9.08 -1.90
C ASP A 25 -6.22 -9.03 -3.00
N ASP A 26 -6.93 -10.12 -3.19
CA ASP A 26 -8.09 -10.15 -4.10
C ASP A 26 -9.25 -9.28 -3.55
N PRO A 27 -10.19 -8.85 -4.42
CA PRO A 27 -11.30 -7.99 -4.03
C PRO A 27 -12.11 -8.52 -2.85
N ASP A 28 -12.41 -9.82 -2.81
CA ASP A 28 -13.21 -10.43 -1.75
C ASP A 28 -12.45 -10.41 -0.42
N THR A 29 -11.14 -10.64 -0.46
CA THR A 29 -10.27 -10.52 0.72
C THR A 29 -10.21 -9.09 1.24
N ILE A 30 -10.09 -8.08 0.37
CA ILE A 30 -10.11 -6.66 0.75
C ILE A 30 -11.45 -6.32 1.41
N MET A 31 -12.57 -6.68 0.78
CA MET A 31 -13.92 -6.44 1.31
C MET A 31 -14.11 -7.08 2.67
N ARG A 32 -13.67 -8.34 2.84
CA ARG A 32 -13.74 -9.06 4.10
C ARG A 32 -12.90 -8.40 5.20
N LYS A 33 -11.69 -7.94 4.89
CA LYS A 33 -10.81 -7.22 5.83
C LYS A 33 -11.43 -5.91 6.28
N CYS A 34 -11.94 -5.10 5.36
CA CYS A 34 -12.64 -3.85 5.67
C CYS A 34 -13.88 -4.10 6.54
N LYS A 35 -14.70 -5.10 6.19
CA LYS A 35 -15.88 -5.48 6.97
C LYS A 35 -15.54 -5.86 8.42
N ARG A 36 -14.39 -6.54 8.63
CA ARG A 36 -13.91 -6.99 9.94
C ARG A 36 -13.07 -5.94 10.68
N ALA A 37 -12.82 -4.78 10.10
CA ALA A 37 -12.10 -3.70 10.77
C ALA A 37 -12.77 -3.35 12.10
N VAL A 38 -11.95 -3.09 13.12
CA VAL A 38 -12.44 -2.75 14.46
C VAL A 38 -13.04 -1.34 14.44
N THR A 39 -14.22 -1.22 15.00
CA THR A 39 -14.96 0.04 15.20
C THR A 39 -15.61 0.03 16.59
N ASP A 40 -15.94 1.22 17.08
CA ASP A 40 -16.71 1.41 18.30
C ASP A 40 -18.20 1.02 18.13
N SER A 41 -19.02 1.31 19.15
CA SER A 41 -20.46 1.03 19.20
C SER A 41 -21.36 2.24 18.99
N GLU A 42 -20.79 3.43 18.68
CA GLU A 42 -21.58 4.69 18.56
C GLU A 42 -22.42 4.73 17.28
N ALA A 43 -22.09 3.89 16.29
CA ALA A 43 -22.78 3.79 15.00
C ALA A 43 -22.85 5.11 14.19
N GLN A 44 -21.91 6.02 14.42
CA GLN A 44 -21.80 7.31 13.74
C GLN A 44 -20.43 7.43 13.05
N VAL A 45 -20.42 7.78 11.76
CA VAL A 45 -19.19 7.96 10.98
C VAL A 45 -18.69 9.38 11.19
N LEU A 46 -17.83 9.57 12.21
CA LEU A 46 -17.29 10.89 12.58
C LEU A 46 -15.76 10.83 12.73
N TYR A 47 -15.09 11.88 12.29
CA TYR A 47 -13.63 11.98 12.35
C TYR A 47 -13.16 12.49 13.71
N ARG A 48 -13.09 11.59 14.70
CA ARG A 48 -12.79 11.93 16.09
C ARG A 48 -11.68 11.05 16.65
N ASP A 49 -10.87 11.59 17.55
CA ASP A 49 -9.82 10.83 18.25
C ASP A 49 -10.40 9.77 19.20
N THR A 50 -11.63 9.96 19.66
CA THR A 50 -12.37 8.99 20.48
C THR A 50 -12.82 7.75 19.69
N GLN A 51 -12.82 7.83 18.35
CA GLN A 51 -13.23 6.76 17.44
C GLN A 51 -12.07 6.34 16.52
N PRO A 52 -10.95 5.82 17.04
CA PRO A 52 -9.74 5.58 16.27
C PRO A 52 -9.95 4.61 15.09
N GLY A 53 -10.86 3.64 15.22
CA GLY A 53 -11.21 2.71 14.16
C GLY A 53 -11.91 3.39 12.98
N ILE A 54 -12.92 4.20 13.27
CA ILE A 54 -13.64 4.97 12.25
C ILE A 54 -12.74 6.02 11.62
N LYS A 55 -11.98 6.76 12.43
CA LYS A 55 -11.01 7.73 11.95
C LYS A 55 -10.03 7.11 10.95
N ASN A 56 -9.47 5.93 11.27
CA ASN A 56 -8.60 5.19 10.37
C ASN A 56 -9.28 4.80 9.04
N LEU A 57 -10.54 4.37 9.10
CA LEU A 57 -11.30 4.03 7.88
C LEU A 57 -11.63 5.28 7.05
N ILE A 58 -11.91 6.43 7.69
CA ILE A 58 -12.10 7.71 6.99
C ILE A 58 -10.79 8.12 6.31
N ASP A 59 -9.63 8.01 6.98
CA ASP A 59 -8.33 8.30 6.38
C ASP A 59 -8.06 7.43 5.14
N ILE A 60 -8.37 6.13 5.21
CA ILE A 60 -8.23 5.20 4.08
C ILE A 60 -9.16 5.60 2.94
N TYR A 61 -10.44 5.87 3.24
CA TYR A 61 -11.43 6.26 2.24
C TYR A 61 -11.06 7.59 1.56
N SER A 62 -10.63 8.57 2.35
CA SER A 62 -10.15 9.87 1.87
C SER A 62 -8.93 9.72 0.95
N ALA A 63 -7.97 8.88 1.33
CA ALA A 63 -6.79 8.61 0.51
C ALA A 63 -7.15 7.96 -0.83
N CYS A 64 -8.16 7.08 -0.85
CA CYS A 64 -8.61 6.40 -2.08
C CYS A 64 -9.48 7.27 -2.98
N THR A 65 -10.29 8.17 -2.40
CA THR A 65 -11.30 8.94 -3.15
C THR A 65 -10.91 10.41 -3.38
N GLY A 66 -9.92 10.91 -2.66
CA GLY A 66 -9.54 12.33 -2.65
C GLY A 66 -10.50 13.23 -1.86
N LYS A 67 -11.55 12.68 -1.23
CA LYS A 67 -12.50 13.43 -0.40
C LYS A 67 -11.88 13.83 0.94
N LYS A 68 -12.29 14.99 1.47
CA LYS A 68 -11.92 15.41 2.82
C LYS A 68 -12.78 14.70 3.88
N ALA A 69 -12.27 14.62 5.10
CA ALA A 69 -12.99 13.96 6.20
C ALA A 69 -14.41 14.51 6.40
N GLU A 70 -14.60 15.82 6.31
CA GLU A 70 -15.91 16.47 6.48
C GLU A 70 -16.90 16.11 5.36
N GLU A 71 -16.40 15.79 4.17
CA GLU A 71 -17.22 15.34 3.03
C GLU A 71 -17.64 13.89 3.24
N VAL A 72 -16.74 13.06 3.79
CA VAL A 72 -17.02 11.66 4.14
C VAL A 72 -18.05 11.58 5.26
N GLU A 73 -17.92 12.40 6.31
CA GLU A 73 -18.92 12.48 7.40
C GLU A 73 -20.32 12.79 6.86
N LYS A 74 -20.43 13.76 5.96
CA LYS A 74 -21.72 14.15 5.34
C LYS A 74 -22.28 13.06 4.43
N GLU A 75 -21.45 12.37 3.69
CA GLU A 75 -21.84 11.29 2.77
C GLU A 75 -22.43 10.09 3.52
N PHE A 76 -21.91 9.83 4.72
CA PHE A 76 -22.29 8.69 5.55
C PHE A 76 -23.14 9.10 6.78
N ASP A 77 -23.61 10.34 6.81
CA ASP A 77 -24.56 10.79 7.86
C ASP A 77 -25.83 9.93 7.81
N GLY A 78 -26.23 9.39 8.96
CA GLY A 78 -27.36 8.48 9.08
C GLY A 78 -27.16 7.07 8.52
N LYS A 79 -25.97 6.72 7.98
CA LYS A 79 -25.67 5.35 7.52
C LYS A 79 -24.92 4.58 8.60
N GLY A 80 -25.12 3.26 8.61
CA GLY A 80 -24.45 2.36 9.55
C GLY A 80 -22.99 2.06 9.17
N TYR A 81 -22.22 1.58 10.14
CA TYR A 81 -20.82 1.14 9.90
C TYR A 81 -20.68 0.06 8.83
N GLY A 82 -21.72 -0.78 8.64
CA GLY A 82 -21.71 -1.79 7.59
C GLY A 82 -21.58 -1.18 6.20
N ASP A 83 -22.42 -0.20 5.89
CA ASP A 83 -22.41 0.50 4.60
C ASP A 83 -21.11 1.26 4.40
N PHE A 84 -20.62 1.95 5.45
CA PHE A 84 -19.36 2.66 5.39
C PHE A 84 -18.17 1.74 5.14
N LYS A 85 -18.06 0.62 5.87
CA LYS A 85 -16.99 -0.38 5.69
C LYS A 85 -17.00 -1.01 4.30
N MET A 86 -18.18 -1.20 3.71
CA MET A 86 -18.31 -1.68 2.33
C MET A 86 -17.79 -0.63 1.35
N ALA A 87 -18.20 0.62 1.48
CA ALA A 87 -17.72 1.70 0.63
C ALA A 87 -16.20 1.90 0.72
N VAL A 88 -15.61 1.76 1.92
CA VAL A 88 -14.14 1.77 2.09
C VAL A 88 -13.50 0.63 1.31
N GLY A 89 -14.04 -0.59 1.41
CA GLY A 89 -13.53 -1.75 0.67
C GLY A 89 -13.60 -1.54 -0.84
N GLU A 90 -14.72 -1.05 -1.35
CA GLU A 90 -14.92 -0.74 -2.78
C GLU A 90 -13.93 0.34 -3.28
N ALA A 91 -13.72 1.40 -2.50
CA ALA A 91 -12.77 2.44 -2.83
C ALA A 91 -11.34 1.89 -2.91
N VAL A 92 -10.93 1.04 -1.96
CA VAL A 92 -9.62 0.39 -1.98
C VAL A 92 -9.48 -0.54 -3.19
N VAL A 93 -10.47 -1.37 -3.47
CA VAL A 93 -10.49 -2.26 -4.65
C VAL A 93 -10.34 -1.44 -5.95
N SER A 94 -11.07 -0.33 -6.06
CA SER A 94 -11.00 0.55 -7.23
C SER A 94 -9.59 1.11 -7.49
N VAL A 95 -8.85 1.44 -6.42
CA VAL A 95 -7.48 1.95 -6.53
C VAL A 95 -6.48 0.83 -6.83
N LEU A 96 -6.64 -0.34 -6.22
CA LEU A 96 -5.70 -1.45 -6.37
C LEU A 96 -5.88 -2.24 -7.66
N LYS A 97 -7.10 -2.32 -8.20
CA LYS A 97 -7.40 -3.11 -9.40
C LYS A 97 -6.53 -2.75 -10.61
N PRO A 98 -6.36 -1.47 -11.00
CA PRO A 98 -5.48 -1.12 -12.13
C PRO A 98 -4.02 -1.53 -11.91
N LEU A 99 -3.54 -1.42 -10.67
CA LEU A 99 -2.18 -1.83 -10.30
C LEU A 99 -2.02 -3.36 -10.44
N GLN A 100 -2.98 -4.13 -9.95
CA GLN A 100 -2.98 -5.60 -10.02
C GLN A 100 -3.06 -6.08 -11.48
N ASP A 101 -3.87 -5.43 -12.31
CA ASP A 101 -3.98 -5.75 -13.73
C ASP A 101 -2.65 -5.49 -14.46
N GLU A 102 -1.95 -4.41 -14.12
CA GLU A 102 -0.63 -4.11 -14.70
C GLU A 102 0.44 -5.12 -14.22
N VAL A 103 0.43 -5.50 -12.94
CA VAL A 103 1.30 -6.58 -12.44
C VAL A 103 1.05 -7.86 -13.21
N ALA A 104 -0.21 -8.28 -13.36
CA ALA A 104 -0.56 -9.49 -14.10
C ALA A 104 -0.16 -9.42 -15.59
N ARG A 105 -0.19 -8.24 -16.20
CA ARG A 105 0.31 -8.01 -17.54
C ARG A 105 1.82 -8.19 -17.62
N LEU A 106 2.55 -7.56 -16.70
CA LEU A 106 4.02 -7.59 -16.66
C LEU A 106 4.55 -9.00 -16.36
N GLU A 107 3.92 -9.75 -15.46
CA GLU A 107 4.31 -11.13 -15.14
C GLU A 107 4.30 -12.07 -16.36
N LYS A 108 3.47 -11.75 -17.35
CA LYS A 108 3.40 -12.51 -18.63
C LYS A 108 4.50 -12.09 -19.60
N ASP A 109 5.11 -10.92 -19.45
CA ASP A 109 6.13 -10.38 -20.33
C ASP A 109 7.50 -10.37 -19.64
N LYS A 110 8.01 -11.58 -19.37
CA LYS A 110 9.33 -11.75 -18.72
C LYS A 110 10.46 -11.13 -19.51
N ALA A 111 10.40 -11.16 -20.84
CA ALA A 111 11.45 -10.61 -21.70
C ALA A 111 11.58 -9.09 -21.53
N TYR A 112 10.46 -8.39 -21.38
CA TYR A 112 10.42 -6.97 -21.09
C TYR A 112 11.05 -6.65 -19.72
N ILE A 113 10.67 -7.41 -18.68
CA ILE A 113 11.22 -7.22 -17.33
C ILE A 113 12.72 -7.50 -17.31
N ASP A 114 13.17 -8.60 -17.91
CA ASP A 114 14.59 -8.97 -18.01
C ASP A 114 15.41 -7.90 -18.76
N GLY A 115 14.83 -7.31 -19.81
CA GLY A 115 15.41 -6.20 -20.54
C GLY A 115 15.66 -4.97 -19.65
N ILE A 116 14.66 -4.57 -18.87
CA ILE A 116 14.77 -3.45 -17.92
C ILE A 116 15.80 -3.73 -16.84
N ILE A 117 15.77 -4.93 -16.27
CA ILE A 117 16.72 -5.33 -15.22
C ILE A 117 18.15 -5.27 -15.77
N LYS A 118 18.40 -5.81 -16.97
CA LYS A 118 19.71 -5.82 -17.60
C LYS A 118 20.23 -4.40 -17.87
N GLU A 119 19.41 -3.56 -18.49
CA GLU A 119 19.77 -2.17 -18.79
C GLU A 119 20.10 -1.39 -17.50
N ASN A 120 19.28 -1.53 -16.47
CA ASN A 120 19.51 -0.83 -15.22
C ASN A 120 20.69 -1.40 -14.43
N ALA A 121 20.97 -2.70 -14.50
CA ALA A 121 22.16 -3.31 -13.92
C ALA A 121 23.44 -2.79 -14.60
N GLU A 122 23.44 -2.62 -15.93
CA GLU A 122 24.56 -2.04 -16.66
C GLU A 122 24.80 -0.57 -16.25
N LYS A 123 23.73 0.24 -16.15
CA LYS A 123 23.82 1.63 -15.66
C LYS A 123 24.37 1.70 -14.22
N ALA A 124 23.84 0.90 -13.30
CA ALA A 124 24.32 0.85 -11.93
C ALA A 124 25.78 0.39 -11.85
N GLY A 125 26.13 -0.66 -12.62
CA GLY A 125 27.50 -1.15 -12.77
C GLY A 125 28.47 -0.10 -13.27
N TYR A 126 28.07 0.73 -14.23
CA TYR A 126 28.90 1.82 -14.72
C TYR A 126 29.25 2.80 -13.60
N PHE A 127 28.28 3.28 -12.83
CA PHE A 127 28.53 4.22 -11.74
C PHE A 127 29.34 3.61 -10.61
N ALA A 128 29.03 2.38 -10.21
CA ALA A 128 29.76 1.65 -9.18
C ALA A 128 31.24 1.44 -9.58
N ASN A 129 31.49 0.99 -10.80
CA ASN A 129 32.85 0.76 -11.31
C ASN A 129 33.64 2.07 -11.46
N LYS A 130 32.99 3.17 -11.87
CA LYS A 130 33.63 4.49 -11.95
C LYS A 130 34.15 4.93 -10.57
N THR A 131 33.36 4.72 -9.52
CA THR A 131 33.77 5.04 -8.16
C THR A 131 34.85 4.10 -7.66
N LEU A 132 34.68 2.79 -7.85
CA LEU A 132 35.62 1.77 -7.42
C LEU A 132 37.02 1.95 -8.04
N ARG A 133 37.09 2.28 -9.34
CA ARG A 133 38.37 2.58 -10.01
C ARG A 133 39.11 3.76 -9.33
N LYS A 134 38.38 4.83 -8.96
CA LYS A 134 38.99 5.96 -8.24
C LYS A 134 39.55 5.54 -6.89
N VAL A 135 38.82 4.69 -6.15
CA VAL A 135 39.26 4.16 -4.87
C VAL A 135 40.50 3.30 -5.05
N HIS A 136 40.47 2.31 -5.96
CA HIS A 136 41.62 1.44 -6.24
C HIS A 136 42.88 2.22 -6.59
N LYS A 137 42.75 3.25 -7.46
CA LYS A 137 43.87 4.11 -7.84
C LYS A 137 44.44 4.85 -6.62
N LYS A 138 43.60 5.35 -5.71
CA LYS A 138 44.05 6.08 -4.50
C LYS A 138 44.76 5.22 -3.48
N ILE A 139 44.37 3.95 -3.35
CA ILE A 139 44.93 3.03 -2.36
C ILE A 139 46.00 2.10 -2.97
N GLY A 140 46.31 2.25 -4.25
CA GLY A 140 47.39 1.51 -4.91
C GLY A 140 47.02 0.06 -5.27
N PHE A 141 45.74 -0.29 -5.38
CA PHE A 141 45.33 -1.61 -5.87
C PHE A 141 45.50 -1.73 -7.37
N PRO A 142 45.94 -2.91 -7.89
CA PRO A 142 46.04 -3.16 -9.31
C PRO A 142 44.66 -3.04 -9.98
N GLU A 143 44.63 -2.58 -11.23
CA GLU A 143 43.39 -2.58 -12.01
C GLU A 143 42.94 -4.00 -12.26
N ARG A 144 41.61 -4.22 -12.14
CA ARG A 144 41.00 -5.52 -12.48
C ARG A 144 41.14 -5.76 -13.97
N ILE A 145 41.93 -6.77 -14.33
CA ILE A 145 41.96 -7.30 -15.70
C ILE A 145 40.60 -7.95 -15.96
N ARG A 146 39.85 -7.46 -16.94
CA ARG A 146 38.58 -8.06 -17.41
C ARG A 146 38.87 -9.23 -18.34
#